data_139e40cf1eb75b74a2c28241c2c1f042
#
_entry.id   139e40cf1eb75b74a2c28241c2c1f042
#
_cell.length_a   1.000
_cell.length_b   1.000
_cell.length_c   1.000
_cell.angle_alpha   90.00
_cell.angle_beta   90.00
_cell.angle_gamma   90.00
#
_symmetry.space_group_name_H-M   'P 1'
#
loop_
_entity.id
_entity.type
_entity.pdbx_description
1 polymer ?
#
loop_
_entity_poly.entity_id
_entity_poly.type
_entity_poly.pdbx_seq_one_letter_code
_entity_poly.pdbx_strand_id
1 'polypeptide(L)'
;MTAILERVLVDTEEVRDSLGLQRVNKFHFNLPPATLVEHALLNGEGHLTDTGALMADTGEFTGRSPQDRYIVNDEKTLHSVWWSDINTPFDALKFDALHKKMLDFLEDKTVYVRQGYVCDHPDYRLNLTVVNTWAWHNLFCHNMFLRPSETELSQFESEFTIINIPEFKADPFVDGTRSENFAILNLTKNVILIGGTGYAGEMKKGVFSVLNYKLPHERGTLSMHCSANVGKEGDTAVFFGLSGTGKTTLSADPNRSLIGDDEHGWTGDTVFNFEGGCYAKVINLTQEREPEIFNAIRFGTIVENTRFYEGTRTVDYTNSSVTQNTRTAYPIDYIPNIMQPSRGDAPKNIFFLATDSFGVLPPISKLTTGQAMYHFISGYTAKIAGTEMGIKEPQATFSACFGAAFLPLHPTRYADLLGKKINQHQVNVWLINTGWTGGGYGEGERMKLAYTRAMITAVLKGDLEAVNYVKHPIFGFEMPETXXNLSGCAVGLTIFFLFFNPQSPQKSR
;
A
#
# COMPACT_ATOMS: atom_id res chain seq x y z
N MET A 1 23.57 24.12 26.17
CA MET A 1 22.10 24.09 26.15
C MET A 1 21.52 25.29 25.41
N THR A 2 21.93 26.49 25.74
CA THR A 2 21.43 27.74 25.11
C THR A 2 21.67 27.76 23.59
N ALA A 3 22.89 27.43 23.13
CA ALA A 3 23.24 27.42 21.70
C ALA A 3 22.45 26.39 20.90
N ILE A 4 22.14 25.25 21.53
CA ILE A 4 21.32 24.21 20.90
C ILE A 4 19.87 24.70 20.73
N LEU A 5 19.33 25.35 21.76
CA LEU A 5 17.97 25.90 21.72
C LEU A 5 17.85 27.01 20.66
N GLU A 6 18.85 27.88 20.58
CA GLU A 6 18.88 28.96 19.59
C GLU A 6 18.92 28.40 18.15
N ARG A 7 19.73 27.39 17.93
CA ARG A 7 19.85 26.74 16.60
C ARG A 7 18.52 26.08 16.22
N VAL A 8 17.88 25.35 17.13
CA VAL A 8 16.60 24.70 16.88
C VAL A 8 15.52 25.74 16.52
N LEU A 9 15.50 26.87 17.23
CA LEU A 9 14.54 27.94 16.98
C LEU A 9 14.76 28.57 15.59
N VAL A 10 16.00 28.84 15.22
CA VAL A 10 16.33 29.42 13.91
C VAL A 10 15.92 28.46 12.78
N ASP A 11 16.28 27.20 12.91
CA ASP A 11 15.93 26.17 11.90
C ASP A 11 14.42 26.06 11.75
N THR A 12 13.67 26.12 12.84
CA THR A 12 12.21 26.04 12.85
C THR A 12 11.58 27.24 12.13
N GLU A 13 12.09 28.46 12.41
CA GLU A 13 11.60 29.67 11.75
C GLU A 13 11.88 29.65 10.25
N GLU A 14 13.07 29.21 9.85
CA GLU A 14 13.43 29.08 8.44
C GLU A 14 12.49 28.13 7.70
N VAL A 15 12.21 26.97 8.28
CA VAL A 15 11.26 26.01 7.70
C VAL A 15 9.86 26.63 7.60
N ARG A 16 9.40 27.27 8.68
CA ARG A 16 8.09 27.95 8.73
C ARG A 16 7.98 28.97 7.60
N ASP A 17 9.01 29.82 7.43
CA ASP A 17 9.01 30.87 6.40
C ASP A 17 9.04 30.28 4.98
N SER A 18 9.85 29.24 4.77
CA SER A 18 9.99 28.59 3.45
C SER A 18 8.68 27.95 2.99
N LEU A 19 7.80 27.56 3.93
CA LEU A 19 6.50 26.94 3.65
C LEU A 19 5.36 27.96 3.51
N GLY A 20 5.65 29.25 3.75
CA GLY A 20 4.62 30.29 3.70
C GLY A 20 3.69 30.30 4.92
N LEU A 21 4.19 29.83 6.06
CA LEU A 21 3.38 29.64 7.28
C LEU A 21 3.65 30.70 8.35
N GLN A 22 4.07 31.91 7.94
CA GLN A 22 4.41 32.98 8.88
C GLN A 22 3.22 33.42 9.76
N ARG A 23 2.00 33.27 9.26
CA ARG A 23 0.79 33.78 9.93
C ARG A 23 0.00 32.74 10.69
N VAL A 24 0.53 31.51 10.84
CA VAL A 24 -0.14 30.49 11.66
C VAL A 24 -0.02 30.85 13.14
N ASN A 25 -1.02 30.43 13.93
CA ASN A 25 -1.04 30.71 15.37
C ASN A 25 0.01 29.87 16.11
N LYS A 26 0.00 28.55 15.88
CA LYS A 26 0.95 27.63 16.50
C LYS A 26 1.57 26.76 15.42
N PHE A 27 2.89 26.63 15.46
CA PHE A 27 3.68 25.84 14.53
C PHE A 27 4.37 24.73 15.31
N HIS A 28 3.84 23.52 15.18
CA HIS A 28 4.39 22.32 15.83
C HIS A 28 5.27 21.58 14.82
N PHE A 29 6.51 21.33 15.19
CA PHE A 29 7.54 20.82 14.27
C PHE A 29 8.13 19.52 14.79
N ASN A 30 8.00 18.44 14.00
CA ASN A 30 8.57 17.12 14.27
C ASN A 30 8.25 16.60 15.69
N LEU A 31 7.00 16.77 16.13
CA LEU A 31 6.60 16.32 17.47
C LEU A 31 6.73 14.79 17.58
N PRO A 32 7.19 14.29 18.73
CA PRO A 32 7.25 12.85 18.95
C PRO A 32 5.85 12.23 19.12
N PRO A 33 5.70 10.92 18.90
CA PRO A 33 4.40 10.25 18.98
C PRO A 33 3.64 10.51 20.29
N ALA A 34 4.33 10.50 21.44
CA ALA A 34 3.65 10.73 22.73
C ALA A 34 2.97 12.09 22.75
N THR A 35 3.64 13.14 22.29
CA THR A 35 3.07 14.50 22.24
C THR A 35 1.91 14.57 21.25
N LEU A 36 2.04 13.92 20.09
CA LEU A 36 0.97 13.88 19.08
C LEU A 36 -0.28 13.17 19.63
N VAL A 37 -0.10 12.08 20.37
CA VAL A 37 -1.22 11.37 20.99
C VAL A 37 -1.91 12.28 22.02
N GLU A 38 -1.13 12.96 22.87
CA GLU A 38 -1.69 13.91 23.85
C GLU A 38 -2.49 15.02 23.14
N HIS A 39 -1.92 15.61 22.09
CA HIS A 39 -2.61 16.64 21.30
C HIS A 39 -3.90 16.10 20.69
N ALA A 40 -3.86 14.90 20.10
CA ALA A 40 -5.05 14.30 19.51
C ALA A 40 -6.17 14.13 20.54
N LEU A 41 -5.82 13.66 21.74
CA LEU A 41 -6.82 13.50 22.82
C LEU A 41 -7.37 14.84 23.28
N LEU A 42 -6.51 15.83 23.48
CA LEU A 42 -6.92 17.18 23.90
C LEU A 42 -7.77 17.87 22.85
N ASN A 43 -7.47 17.65 21.57
CA ASN A 43 -8.23 18.23 20.46
C ASN A 43 -9.54 17.50 20.19
N GLY A 44 -9.82 16.39 20.89
CA GLY A 44 -11.02 15.60 20.65
C GLY A 44 -10.97 14.78 19.35
N GLU A 45 -9.76 14.49 18.85
CA GLU A 45 -9.59 13.78 17.60
C GLU A 45 -9.77 12.26 17.74
N GLY A 46 -9.71 11.72 18.96
CA GLY A 46 -9.84 10.28 19.15
C GLY A 46 -9.79 9.85 20.61
N HIS A 47 -9.68 8.54 20.81
CA HIS A 47 -9.69 7.90 22.12
C HIS A 47 -8.62 6.82 22.17
N LEU A 48 -8.06 6.56 23.36
CA LEU A 48 -7.15 5.43 23.55
C LEU A 48 -7.91 4.12 23.69
N THR A 49 -7.40 3.07 23.05
CA THR A 49 -7.87 1.70 23.24
C THR A 49 -7.26 1.13 24.55
N ASP A 50 -7.70 -0.06 24.93
CA ASP A 50 -7.16 -0.77 26.09
C ASP A 50 -5.68 -1.18 25.94
N THR A 51 -5.17 -1.23 24.70
CA THR A 51 -3.75 -1.49 24.45
C THR A 51 -2.94 -0.21 24.22
N GLY A 52 -3.58 0.95 24.33
CA GLY A 52 -2.92 2.23 24.19
C GLY A 52 -2.84 2.78 22.78
N ALA A 53 -3.41 2.12 21.80
CA ALA A 53 -3.49 2.64 20.44
C ALA A 53 -4.48 3.81 20.38
N LEU A 54 -4.27 4.72 19.43
CA LEU A 54 -5.16 5.87 19.22
C LEU A 54 -6.24 5.48 18.22
N MET A 55 -7.50 5.47 18.66
CA MET A 55 -8.65 5.22 17.78
C MET A 55 -9.18 6.57 17.27
N ALA A 56 -9.24 6.74 15.97
CA ALA A 56 -9.69 7.99 15.33
C ALA A 56 -10.65 7.67 14.17
N ASP A 57 -11.52 8.63 13.87
CA ASP A 57 -12.43 8.54 12.73
C ASP A 57 -11.96 9.45 11.61
N THR A 58 -12.12 8.98 10.38
CA THR A 58 -11.76 9.75 9.18
C THR A 58 -12.89 10.64 8.69
N GLY A 59 -14.06 10.59 9.34
CA GLY A 59 -15.22 11.42 8.99
C GLY A 59 -15.98 10.87 7.78
N GLU A 60 -16.43 11.77 6.94
CA GLU A 60 -17.26 11.42 5.77
C GLU A 60 -16.60 10.41 4.83
N PHE A 61 -15.29 10.54 4.63
CA PHE A 61 -14.54 9.69 3.70
C PHE A 61 -13.80 8.60 4.48
N THR A 62 -14.22 7.36 4.28
CA THR A 62 -13.62 6.20 4.95
C THR A 62 -12.68 5.42 4.03
N GLY A 63 -12.35 6.00 2.89
CA GLY A 63 -11.43 5.48 1.89
C GLY A 63 -11.02 6.59 0.95
N ARG A 64 -10.17 6.26 -0.02
CA ARG A 64 -9.75 7.20 -1.06
C ARG A 64 -10.94 7.59 -1.94
N SER A 65 -10.80 8.76 -2.57
CA SER A 65 -11.78 9.29 -3.51
C SER A 65 -11.13 9.36 -4.91
N PRO A 66 -11.11 8.25 -5.67
CA PRO A 66 -10.34 8.20 -6.93
C PRO A 66 -10.80 9.21 -7.98
N GLN A 67 -12.08 9.58 -7.98
CA GLN A 67 -12.62 10.55 -8.94
C GLN A 67 -12.23 11.99 -8.62
N ASP A 68 -11.69 12.23 -7.43
CA ASP A 68 -11.29 13.56 -6.96
C ASP A 68 -9.77 13.67 -6.84
N ARG A 69 -9.06 12.85 -7.59
CA ARG A 69 -7.61 12.83 -7.68
C ARG A 69 -7.19 13.40 -9.04
N TYR A 70 -6.18 14.29 -9.02
CA TYR A 70 -5.75 15.02 -10.21
C TYR A 70 -4.22 15.05 -10.29
N ILE A 71 -3.71 15.22 -11.51
CA ILE A 71 -2.29 15.55 -11.76
C ILE A 71 -2.27 16.87 -12.53
N VAL A 72 -1.43 17.81 -12.11
CA VAL A 72 -1.30 19.08 -12.80
C VAL A 72 -0.78 18.86 -14.21
N ASN A 73 -1.50 19.43 -15.18
CA ASN A 73 -1.15 19.36 -16.61
C ASN A 73 -0.30 20.57 -16.94
N ASP A 74 0.97 20.36 -17.22
CA ASP A 74 1.92 21.41 -17.56
C ASP A 74 2.93 20.86 -18.58
N GLU A 75 3.95 21.66 -18.92
CA GLU A 75 4.94 21.30 -19.92
C GLU A 75 5.63 19.95 -19.61
N LYS A 76 5.91 19.67 -18.34
CA LYS A 76 6.55 18.42 -17.92
C LYS A 76 5.64 17.20 -18.10
N THR A 77 4.37 17.34 -17.75
CA THR A 77 3.43 16.21 -17.67
C THR A 77 2.60 16.00 -18.92
N LEU A 78 2.48 17.01 -19.77
CA LEU A 78 1.61 17.00 -20.95
C LEU A 78 1.81 15.74 -21.82
N HIS A 79 3.05 15.37 -22.06
CA HIS A 79 3.39 14.23 -22.94
C HIS A 79 3.86 12.97 -22.19
N SER A 80 4.04 13.03 -20.87
CA SER A 80 4.57 11.90 -20.10
C SER A 80 3.49 11.17 -19.31
N VAL A 81 2.47 11.87 -18.82
CA VAL A 81 1.41 11.26 -18.02
C VAL A 81 0.40 10.54 -18.93
N TRP A 82 -0.05 9.40 -18.46
CA TRP A 82 -1.13 8.63 -19.11
C TRP A 82 -2.47 9.26 -18.72
N TRP A 83 -2.87 10.27 -19.49
CA TRP A 83 -4.15 10.97 -19.27
C TRP A 83 -5.31 10.03 -19.61
N SER A 84 -6.21 9.85 -18.66
CA SER A 84 -7.27 8.84 -18.74
C SER A 84 -8.30 9.10 -17.64
N ASP A 85 -9.26 8.21 -17.50
CA ASP A 85 -10.21 8.26 -16.37
C ASP A 85 -9.51 8.11 -15.01
N ILE A 86 -8.30 7.56 -15.01
CA ILE A 86 -7.50 7.39 -13.77
C ILE A 86 -6.73 8.69 -13.45
N ASN A 87 -6.16 9.33 -14.45
CA ASN A 87 -5.31 10.52 -14.28
C ASN A 87 -5.99 11.73 -14.90
N THR A 88 -6.76 12.44 -14.11
CA THR A 88 -7.51 13.63 -14.54
C THR A 88 -6.57 14.84 -14.53
N PRO A 89 -6.47 15.60 -15.62
CA PRO A 89 -5.61 16.79 -15.64
C PRO A 89 -6.18 17.92 -14.79
N PHE A 90 -5.30 18.70 -14.17
CA PHE A 90 -5.65 19.87 -13.38
C PHE A 90 -4.89 21.09 -13.92
N ASP A 91 -5.55 22.22 -14.05
CA ASP A 91 -4.97 23.45 -14.58
C ASP A 91 -3.88 23.97 -13.63
N ALA A 92 -2.72 24.33 -14.19
CA ALA A 92 -1.55 24.78 -13.42
C ALA A 92 -1.81 26.11 -12.70
N LEU A 93 -2.53 27.04 -13.32
CA LEU A 93 -2.82 28.33 -12.69
C LEU A 93 -3.87 28.16 -11.57
N LYS A 94 -4.83 27.29 -11.77
CA LYS A 94 -5.81 26.95 -10.72
C LYS A 94 -5.12 26.27 -9.54
N PHE A 95 -4.11 25.44 -9.79
CA PHE A 95 -3.32 24.83 -8.73
C PHE A 95 -2.63 25.90 -7.89
N ASP A 96 -1.97 26.87 -8.53
CA ASP A 96 -1.27 27.95 -7.82
C ASP A 96 -2.25 28.76 -6.95
N ALA A 97 -3.42 29.08 -7.51
CA ALA A 97 -4.45 29.82 -6.78
C ALA A 97 -4.98 29.02 -5.59
N LEU A 98 -5.22 27.73 -5.78
CA LEU A 98 -5.71 26.85 -4.71
C LEU A 98 -4.65 26.66 -3.61
N HIS A 99 -3.39 26.51 -3.98
CA HIS A 99 -2.26 26.41 -3.05
C HIS A 99 -2.22 27.66 -2.14
N LYS A 100 -2.26 28.83 -2.77
CA LYS A 100 -2.28 30.10 -2.01
C LYS A 100 -3.50 30.17 -1.08
N LYS A 101 -4.66 29.81 -1.59
CA LYS A 101 -5.92 29.81 -0.83
C LYS A 101 -5.85 28.88 0.40
N MET A 102 -5.22 27.71 0.25
CA MET A 102 -5.02 26.79 1.36
C MET A 102 -4.06 27.36 2.41
N LEU A 103 -2.98 28.01 1.98
CA LEU A 103 -2.04 28.66 2.91
C LEU A 103 -2.73 29.82 3.65
N ASP A 104 -3.52 30.62 2.95
CA ASP A 104 -4.30 31.72 3.57
C ASP A 104 -5.30 31.17 4.60
N PHE A 105 -5.89 30.00 4.31
CA PHE A 105 -6.82 29.34 5.25
C PHE A 105 -6.15 28.99 6.57
N LEU A 106 -4.85 28.76 6.57
CA LEU A 106 -4.10 28.39 7.78
C LEU A 106 -3.78 29.58 8.68
N GLU A 107 -4.07 30.81 8.25
CA GLU A 107 -3.86 32.01 9.08
C GLU A 107 -4.59 31.84 10.42
N ASP A 108 -3.89 32.11 11.50
CA ASP A 108 -4.36 32.00 12.91
C ASP A 108 -4.70 30.57 13.36
N LYS A 109 -4.36 29.54 12.59
CA LYS A 109 -4.62 28.15 12.95
C LYS A 109 -3.38 27.45 13.50
N THR A 110 -3.60 26.33 14.14
CA THR A 110 -2.55 25.43 14.62
C THR A 110 -2.17 24.49 13.47
N VAL A 111 -0.87 24.36 13.19
CA VAL A 111 -0.34 23.57 12.09
C VAL A 111 0.72 22.63 12.64
N TYR A 112 0.70 21.40 12.14
CA TYR A 112 1.71 20.37 12.42
C TYR A 112 2.56 20.19 11.17
N VAL A 113 3.89 20.22 11.32
CA VAL A 113 4.82 20.00 10.24
C VAL A 113 5.77 18.87 10.62
N ARG A 114 5.94 17.93 9.69
CA ARG A 114 6.79 16.75 9.88
C ARG A 114 7.71 16.55 8.70
N GLN A 115 8.96 16.28 9.01
CA GLN A 115 9.95 15.85 8.04
C GLN A 115 10.09 14.33 8.11
N GLY A 116 10.09 13.71 6.94
CA GLY A 116 10.24 12.26 6.80
C GLY A 116 10.83 11.95 5.43
N TYR A 117 10.90 10.70 5.07
CA TYR A 117 11.33 10.33 3.72
C TYR A 117 10.69 9.01 3.31
N VAL A 118 10.79 8.72 2.02
CA VAL A 118 10.38 7.44 1.44
C VAL A 118 11.55 6.87 0.66
N CYS A 119 11.50 5.55 0.39
CA CYS A 119 12.52 4.75 -0.27
C CYS A 119 13.70 4.47 0.65
N ASP A 120 13.72 3.28 1.23
CA ASP A 120 14.83 2.83 2.11
C ASP A 120 16.01 2.35 1.27
N HIS A 121 16.54 3.27 0.47
CA HIS A 121 17.70 3.07 -0.40
C HIS A 121 18.39 4.43 -0.58
N PRO A 122 19.68 4.52 -0.27
CA PRO A 122 20.36 5.84 -0.25
C PRO A 122 20.30 6.59 -1.59
N ASP A 123 20.29 5.89 -2.72
CA ASP A 123 20.29 6.51 -4.05
C ASP A 123 18.89 6.91 -4.51
N TYR A 124 17.81 6.46 -3.83
CA TYR A 124 16.43 6.70 -4.25
C TYR A 124 15.60 7.43 -3.21
N ARG A 125 16.16 7.66 -2.04
CA ARG A 125 15.51 8.38 -0.94
C ARG A 125 14.93 9.71 -1.45
N LEU A 126 13.68 9.98 -1.07
CA LEU A 126 12.98 11.22 -1.38
C LEU A 126 12.52 11.85 -0.06
N ASN A 127 13.07 13.00 0.28
CA ASN A 127 12.75 13.72 1.52
C ASN A 127 11.41 14.44 1.40
N LEU A 128 10.55 14.25 2.40
CA LEU A 128 9.19 14.79 2.43
C LEU A 128 9.03 15.77 3.59
N THR A 129 8.28 16.85 3.35
CA THR A 129 7.74 17.71 4.40
C THR A 129 6.21 17.62 4.33
N VAL A 130 5.59 17.31 5.45
CA VAL A 130 4.11 17.24 5.56
C VAL A 130 3.66 18.43 6.38
N VAL A 131 2.69 19.19 5.85
CA VAL A 131 2.00 20.28 6.54
C VAL A 131 0.54 19.86 6.71
N ASN A 132 0.07 19.79 7.94
CA ASN A 132 -1.30 19.34 8.17
C ASN A 132 -1.88 19.94 9.46
N THR A 133 -3.19 19.77 9.70
CA THR A 133 -3.90 20.43 10.80
C THR A 133 -4.36 19.49 11.91
N TRP A 134 -4.38 18.18 11.70
CA TRP A 134 -4.78 17.21 12.73
C TRP A 134 -3.57 16.48 13.30
N ALA A 135 -3.49 16.41 14.62
CA ALA A 135 -2.37 15.73 15.30
C ALA A 135 -2.29 14.25 14.88
N TRP A 136 -3.44 13.56 14.79
CA TRP A 136 -3.42 12.13 14.44
C TRP A 136 -2.97 11.89 12.98
N HIS A 137 -3.24 12.83 12.06
CA HIS A 137 -2.71 12.76 10.70
C HIS A 137 -1.18 12.88 10.67
N ASN A 138 -0.64 13.72 11.55
CA ASN A 138 0.81 13.87 11.67
C ASN A 138 1.43 12.60 12.25
N LEU A 139 0.75 11.96 13.23
CA LEU A 139 1.16 10.66 13.76
C LEU A 139 1.11 9.57 12.66
N PHE A 140 0.07 9.60 11.81
CA PHE A 140 -0.02 8.69 10.66
C PHE A 140 1.21 8.81 9.77
N CYS A 141 1.65 10.04 9.47
CA CYS A 141 2.83 10.27 8.65
C CYS A 141 4.11 9.81 9.37
N HIS A 142 4.21 10.00 10.67
CA HIS A 142 5.32 9.45 11.46
C HIS A 142 5.40 7.95 11.31
N ASN A 143 4.26 7.27 11.38
CA ASN A 143 4.21 5.81 11.31
C ASN A 143 4.50 5.29 9.90
N MET A 144 3.98 5.97 8.88
CA MET A 144 3.99 5.45 7.50
C MET A 144 5.22 5.82 6.70
N PHE A 145 5.80 7.00 6.95
CA PHE A 145 7.04 7.43 6.26
C PHE A 145 8.24 7.03 7.10
N LEU A 146 9.39 6.89 6.45
CA LEU A 146 10.64 6.60 7.13
C LEU A 146 11.05 7.81 7.98
N ARG A 147 11.66 7.55 9.11
CA ARG A 147 11.95 8.54 10.14
C ARG A 147 13.44 8.89 10.09
N PRO A 148 13.78 10.15 9.77
CA PRO A 148 15.18 10.56 9.75
C PRO A 148 15.78 10.53 11.16
N SER A 149 17.06 10.21 11.24
CA SER A 149 17.85 10.37 12.48
C SER A 149 18.05 11.85 12.80
N GLU A 150 18.49 12.14 14.01
CA GLU A 150 18.82 13.53 14.42
C GLU A 150 19.87 14.14 13.49
N THR A 151 20.89 13.37 13.13
CA THR A 151 21.94 13.83 12.19
C THR A 151 21.34 14.15 10.81
N GLU A 152 20.45 13.27 10.32
CA GLU A 152 19.80 13.49 9.03
C GLU A 152 18.87 14.72 9.07
N LEU A 153 18.17 14.92 10.20
CA LEU A 153 17.31 16.11 10.36
C LEU A 153 18.12 17.41 10.34
N SER A 154 19.34 17.40 10.91
CA SER A 154 20.19 18.59 10.93
C SER A 154 20.66 19.01 9.53
N GLN A 155 20.59 18.12 8.56
CA GLN A 155 21.01 18.36 7.17
C GLN A 155 19.84 18.18 6.20
N PHE A 156 18.60 18.19 6.70
CA PHE A 156 17.42 17.85 5.92
C PHE A 156 17.12 18.92 4.87
N GLU A 157 17.04 18.50 3.61
CA GLU A 157 16.57 19.33 2.51
C GLU A 157 15.30 18.70 1.96
N SER A 158 14.20 19.44 2.02
CA SER A 158 12.90 18.94 1.54
C SER A 158 12.90 18.86 0.02
N GLU A 159 12.44 17.75 -0.51
CA GLU A 159 12.34 17.53 -1.96
C GLU A 159 10.88 17.51 -2.43
N PHE A 160 9.95 17.22 -1.53
CA PHE A 160 8.54 17.12 -1.85
C PHE A 160 7.71 17.55 -0.64
N THR A 161 6.63 18.29 -0.87
CA THR A 161 5.77 18.83 0.19
C THR A 161 4.35 18.29 0.04
N ILE A 162 3.76 17.84 1.15
CA ILE A 162 2.35 17.45 1.22
C ILE A 162 1.65 18.49 2.10
N ILE A 163 0.59 19.11 1.57
CA ILE A 163 -0.27 20.01 2.34
C ILE A 163 -1.64 19.33 2.45
N ASN A 164 -2.00 18.95 3.68
CA ASN A 164 -3.22 18.16 3.94
C ASN A 164 -4.06 18.87 4.99
N ILE A 165 -5.17 19.45 4.56
CA ILE A 165 -6.07 20.23 5.41
C ILE A 165 -7.49 19.67 5.28
N PRO A 166 -7.88 18.71 6.14
CA PRO A 166 -9.21 18.09 6.02
C PRO A 166 -10.37 19.09 6.09
N GLU A 167 -10.21 20.16 6.87
CA GLU A 167 -11.26 21.19 7.06
C GLU A 167 -11.41 22.12 5.86
N PHE A 168 -10.41 22.19 4.99
CA PHE A 168 -10.46 23.05 3.81
C PHE A 168 -11.29 22.37 2.74
N LYS A 169 -12.35 23.02 2.32
CA LYS A 169 -13.22 22.53 1.23
C LYS A 169 -13.07 23.46 0.02
N ALA A 170 -12.83 22.85 -1.14
CA ALA A 170 -12.76 23.59 -2.39
C ALA A 170 -14.18 24.06 -2.80
N ASP A 171 -14.20 25.11 -3.59
CA ASP A 171 -15.41 25.55 -4.29
C ASP A 171 -15.33 25.03 -5.74
N PRO A 172 -16.12 24.01 -6.10
CA PRO A 172 -16.03 23.44 -7.45
C PRO A 172 -16.28 24.46 -8.59
N PHE A 173 -17.00 25.53 -8.32
CA PHE A 173 -17.29 26.56 -9.33
C PHE A 173 -16.11 27.50 -9.57
N VAL A 174 -15.15 27.55 -8.63
CA VAL A 174 -14.02 28.50 -8.67
C VAL A 174 -12.69 27.78 -8.79
N ASP A 175 -12.49 26.71 -8.00
CA ASP A 175 -11.17 26.11 -7.77
C ASP A 175 -10.77 25.07 -8.82
N GLY A 176 -11.73 24.61 -9.65
CA GLY A 176 -11.44 23.67 -10.73
C GLY A 176 -11.60 22.20 -10.35
N THR A 177 -12.06 21.90 -9.15
CA THR A 177 -12.29 20.53 -8.68
C THR A 177 -13.71 20.07 -9.03
N ARG A 178 -13.91 18.73 -9.06
CA ARG A 178 -15.24 18.14 -9.26
C ARG A 178 -16.10 18.30 -8.00
N SER A 179 -15.46 18.21 -6.84
CA SER A 179 -16.11 18.17 -5.52
C SER A 179 -15.37 19.07 -4.53
N GLU A 180 -15.90 19.16 -3.32
CA GLU A 180 -15.27 19.91 -2.23
C GLU A 180 -13.97 19.25 -1.76
N ASN A 181 -13.87 17.92 -1.90
CA ASN A 181 -12.66 17.17 -1.55
C ASN A 181 -11.78 16.96 -2.78
N PHE A 182 -10.48 16.86 -2.56
CA PHE A 182 -9.53 16.73 -3.66
C PHE A 182 -8.17 16.22 -3.17
N ALA A 183 -7.43 15.62 -4.11
CA ALA A 183 -6.00 15.29 -3.95
C ALA A 183 -5.34 15.62 -5.30
N ILE A 184 -4.43 16.59 -5.33
CA ILE A 184 -3.84 17.12 -6.55
C ILE A 184 -2.32 17.02 -6.47
N LEU A 185 -1.72 16.29 -7.43
CA LEU A 185 -0.28 16.09 -7.52
C LEU A 185 0.33 17.09 -8.51
N ASN A 186 1.26 17.90 -8.04
CA ASN A 186 2.07 18.77 -8.93
C ASN A 186 3.48 18.18 -9.01
N LEU A 187 3.78 17.51 -10.11
CA LEU A 187 5.06 16.81 -10.31
C LEU A 187 6.19 17.75 -10.73
N THR A 188 5.86 18.98 -11.12
CA THR A 188 6.83 20.03 -11.46
C THR A 188 7.26 20.81 -10.22
N LYS A 189 6.30 21.21 -9.39
CA LYS A 189 6.56 21.98 -8.17
C LYS A 189 6.82 21.08 -6.95
N ASN A 190 6.64 19.78 -7.10
CA ASN A 190 6.86 18.79 -6.04
C ASN A 190 5.97 19.07 -4.82
N VAL A 191 4.67 19.26 -5.06
CA VAL A 191 3.68 19.53 -4.01
C VAL A 191 2.45 18.66 -4.26
N ILE A 192 1.90 18.10 -3.19
CA ILE A 192 0.56 17.48 -3.19
C ILE A 192 -0.35 18.34 -2.32
N LEU A 193 -1.51 18.73 -2.87
CA LEU A 193 -2.56 19.43 -2.13
C LEU A 193 -3.70 18.45 -1.85
N ILE A 194 -4.07 18.28 -0.59
CA ILE A 194 -5.19 17.43 -0.17
C ILE A 194 -6.10 18.27 0.72
N GLY A 195 -7.40 18.28 0.41
CA GLY A 195 -8.37 19.00 1.21
C GLY A 195 -9.72 18.31 1.20
N GLY A 196 -10.56 18.63 2.19
CA GLY A 196 -11.94 18.16 2.25
C GLY A 196 -12.13 16.69 2.60
N THR A 197 -11.07 15.99 3.00
CA THR A 197 -11.15 14.58 3.39
C THR A 197 -10.30 14.34 4.64
N GLY A 198 -10.86 13.55 5.56
CA GLY A 198 -10.15 13.11 6.75
C GLY A 198 -9.44 11.76 6.58
N TYR A 199 -9.51 11.17 5.39
CA TYR A 199 -8.87 9.88 5.15
C TYR A 199 -7.36 10.06 4.99
N ALA A 200 -6.59 9.65 6.00
CA ALA A 200 -5.14 9.84 6.04
C ALA A 200 -4.41 9.11 4.90
N GLY A 201 -4.98 8.01 4.43
CA GLY A 201 -4.41 7.22 3.34
C GLY A 201 -4.21 7.96 2.02
N GLU A 202 -4.89 9.11 1.83
CA GLU A 202 -4.66 9.96 0.65
C GLU A 202 -3.21 10.46 0.62
N MET A 203 -2.62 10.79 1.77
CA MET A 203 -1.21 11.22 1.85
C MET A 203 -0.27 10.10 1.41
N LYS A 204 -0.48 8.91 1.96
CA LYS A 204 0.33 7.71 1.63
C LYS A 204 0.27 7.41 0.13
N LYS A 205 -0.94 7.33 -0.42
CA LYS A 205 -1.13 6.93 -1.82
C LYS A 205 -0.78 8.04 -2.80
N GLY A 206 -0.87 9.30 -2.39
CA GLY A 206 -0.36 10.42 -3.19
C GLY A 206 1.14 10.31 -3.41
N VAL A 207 1.89 10.01 -2.35
CA VAL A 207 3.35 9.80 -2.46
C VAL A 207 3.66 8.56 -3.32
N PHE A 208 2.87 7.49 -3.16
CA PHE A 208 3.04 6.30 -4.02
C PHE A 208 2.89 6.65 -5.50
N SER A 209 1.89 7.47 -5.85
CA SER A 209 1.70 7.93 -7.23
C SER A 209 2.90 8.76 -7.71
N VAL A 210 3.44 9.64 -6.85
CA VAL A 210 4.65 10.40 -7.17
C VAL A 210 5.82 9.47 -7.50
N LEU A 211 6.03 8.42 -6.69
CA LEU A 211 7.11 7.45 -6.91
C LEU A 211 6.86 6.61 -8.16
N ASN A 212 5.60 6.27 -8.44
CA ASN A 212 5.21 5.56 -9.67
C ASN A 212 5.48 6.38 -10.94
N TYR A 213 5.60 7.69 -10.81
CA TYR A 213 6.03 8.57 -11.91
C TYR A 213 7.55 8.72 -11.92
N LYS A 214 8.13 9.16 -10.80
CA LYS A 214 9.55 9.54 -10.74
C LYS A 214 10.48 8.36 -11.00
N LEU A 215 10.24 7.22 -10.36
CA LEU A 215 11.19 6.10 -10.44
C LEU A 215 11.22 5.47 -11.84
N PRO A 216 10.08 5.08 -12.45
CA PRO A 216 10.13 4.53 -13.80
C PRO A 216 10.52 5.57 -14.86
N HIS A 217 9.96 6.78 -14.78
CA HIS A 217 10.12 7.79 -15.84
C HIS A 217 11.48 8.47 -15.80
N GLU A 218 11.95 8.85 -14.60
CA GLU A 218 13.18 9.63 -14.44
C GLU A 218 14.41 8.76 -14.17
N ARG A 219 14.23 7.57 -13.59
CA ARG A 219 15.33 6.73 -13.09
C ARG A 219 15.40 5.35 -13.73
N GLY A 220 14.40 4.94 -14.51
CA GLY A 220 14.34 3.61 -15.10
C GLY A 220 14.20 2.48 -14.07
N THR A 221 13.69 2.79 -12.89
CA THR A 221 13.53 1.87 -11.76
C THR A 221 12.07 1.44 -11.68
N LEU A 222 11.81 0.15 -11.52
CA LEU A 222 10.45 -0.37 -11.42
C LEU A 222 9.86 -0.06 -10.04
N SER A 223 8.71 0.58 -10.02
CA SER A 223 7.88 0.74 -8.81
C SER A 223 6.80 -0.34 -8.83
N MET A 224 6.50 -0.91 -7.66
CA MET A 224 5.64 -2.10 -7.54
C MET A 224 4.65 -1.95 -6.39
N HIS A 225 3.39 -2.26 -6.67
CA HIS A 225 2.35 -2.38 -5.64
C HIS A 225 2.36 -3.85 -5.18
N CYS A 226 3.21 -4.16 -4.22
CA CYS A 226 3.49 -5.53 -3.80
C CYS A 226 4.00 -5.57 -2.36
N SER A 227 3.91 -6.74 -1.75
CA SER A 227 4.65 -7.03 -0.52
C SER A 227 5.91 -7.82 -0.85
N ALA A 228 6.87 -7.85 0.09
CA ALA A 228 8.15 -8.54 -0.15
C ALA A 228 8.75 -9.04 1.16
N ASN A 229 9.42 -10.20 1.09
CA ASN A 229 10.14 -10.76 2.22
C ASN A 229 11.43 -11.47 1.76
N VAL A 230 12.29 -11.82 2.73
CA VAL A 230 13.57 -12.46 2.46
C VAL A 230 13.69 -13.70 3.34
N GLY A 231 14.08 -14.81 2.74
CA GLY A 231 14.36 -16.06 3.47
C GLY A 231 15.73 -16.07 4.13
N LYS A 232 16.00 -17.12 4.90
CA LYS A 232 17.26 -17.29 5.63
C LYS A 232 18.47 -17.40 4.70
N GLU A 233 18.26 -17.85 3.47
CA GLU A 233 19.32 -17.96 2.46
C GLU A 233 19.52 -16.68 1.64
N GLY A 234 18.82 -15.60 2.02
CA GLY A 234 18.89 -14.32 1.32
C GLY A 234 17.98 -14.23 0.09
N ASP A 235 17.12 -15.22 -0.10
CA ASP A 235 16.20 -15.28 -1.26
C ASP A 235 15.00 -14.35 -1.05
N THR A 236 14.90 -13.35 -1.91
CA THR A 236 13.77 -12.41 -1.89
C THR A 236 12.57 -13.00 -2.64
N ALA A 237 11.39 -12.81 -2.07
CA ALA A 237 10.11 -13.13 -2.70
C ALA A 237 9.24 -11.88 -2.73
N VAL A 238 8.52 -11.69 -3.85
CA VAL A 238 7.64 -10.55 -4.08
C VAL A 238 6.23 -11.07 -4.34
N PHE A 239 5.23 -10.43 -3.74
CA PHE A 239 3.83 -10.85 -3.82
C PHE A 239 2.99 -9.69 -4.36
N PHE A 240 2.45 -9.86 -5.56
CA PHE A 240 1.49 -8.92 -6.16
C PHE A 240 0.08 -9.45 -5.96
N GLY A 241 -0.86 -8.54 -5.75
CA GLY A 241 -2.27 -8.90 -5.64
C GLY A 241 -3.11 -7.70 -5.23
N LEU A 242 -4.38 -7.74 -5.60
CA LEU A 242 -5.34 -6.72 -5.21
C LEU A 242 -5.80 -6.95 -3.76
N SER A 243 -6.54 -5.99 -3.22
CA SER A 243 -7.11 -6.10 -1.88
C SER A 243 -7.92 -7.39 -1.76
N GLY A 244 -7.71 -8.13 -0.68
CA GLY A 244 -8.45 -9.36 -0.40
C GLY A 244 -7.87 -10.63 -1.03
N THR A 245 -6.77 -10.53 -1.80
CA THR A 245 -6.13 -11.72 -2.40
C THR A 245 -5.16 -12.42 -1.44
N GLY A 246 -4.84 -11.81 -0.31
CA GLY A 246 -3.95 -12.40 0.69
C GLY A 246 -2.53 -11.88 0.67
N LYS A 247 -2.26 -10.78 -0.03
CA LYS A 247 -0.90 -10.22 -0.17
C LYS A 247 -0.20 -10.04 1.17
N THR A 248 -0.81 -9.30 2.10
CA THR A 248 -0.23 -9.03 3.43
C THR A 248 -0.10 -10.32 4.24
N THR A 249 -1.16 -11.13 4.28
CA THR A 249 -1.20 -12.38 5.05
C THR A 249 -0.14 -13.39 4.59
N LEU A 250 0.03 -13.51 3.28
CA LEU A 250 0.94 -14.50 2.70
C LEU A 250 2.41 -14.09 2.76
N SER A 251 2.69 -12.78 2.75
CA SER A 251 4.05 -12.28 2.91
C SER A 251 4.51 -12.29 4.37
N ALA A 252 3.58 -12.32 5.32
CA ALA A 252 3.87 -12.43 6.76
C ALA A 252 4.13 -13.91 7.10
N ASP A 253 5.40 -14.30 7.09
CA ASP A 253 5.84 -15.66 7.33
C ASP A 253 6.86 -15.63 8.49
N PRO A 254 6.63 -16.36 9.57
CA PRO A 254 7.55 -16.33 10.74
C PRO A 254 8.95 -16.85 10.41
N ASN A 255 9.13 -17.54 9.29
CA ASN A 255 10.43 -18.08 8.88
C ASN A 255 11.17 -17.15 7.90
N ARG A 256 10.57 -16.02 7.55
CA ARG A 256 11.15 -15.05 6.61
C ARG A 256 11.07 -13.65 7.20
N SER A 257 11.91 -12.74 6.75
CA SER A 257 11.98 -11.38 7.27
C SER A 257 11.26 -10.44 6.31
N LEU A 258 10.31 -9.65 6.82
CA LEU A 258 9.51 -8.72 6.03
C LEU A 258 10.37 -7.55 5.54
N ILE A 259 10.35 -7.29 4.23
CA ILE A 259 10.89 -6.03 3.66
C ILE A 259 9.80 -4.95 3.78
N GLY A 260 8.59 -5.26 3.34
CA GLY A 260 7.45 -4.37 3.45
C GLY A 260 6.17 -5.04 2.97
N ASP A 261 5.03 -4.42 3.31
CA ASP A 261 3.74 -5.07 3.05
C ASP A 261 2.98 -4.54 1.82
N ASP A 262 3.42 -3.43 1.17
CA ASP A 262 2.55 -2.80 0.17
C ASP A 262 3.25 -2.14 -1.03
N GLU A 263 4.39 -1.45 -0.85
CA GLU A 263 4.98 -0.58 -1.90
C GLU A 263 6.50 -0.72 -1.92
N HIS A 264 7.04 -1.09 -3.09
CA HIS A 264 8.47 -1.35 -3.25
C HIS A 264 9.01 -0.82 -4.57
N GLY A 265 10.32 -0.59 -4.61
CA GLY A 265 11.08 -0.34 -5.84
C GLY A 265 12.01 -1.51 -6.11
N TRP A 266 12.29 -1.73 -7.41
CA TRP A 266 13.26 -2.73 -7.84
C TRP A 266 14.26 -2.06 -8.78
N THR A 267 15.48 -1.87 -8.31
CA THR A 267 16.56 -1.26 -9.06
C THR A 267 17.76 -2.22 -9.12
N GLY A 268 18.33 -2.40 -10.30
CA GLY A 268 19.46 -3.32 -10.45
C GLY A 268 19.14 -4.66 -9.82
N ASP A 269 19.90 -5.04 -8.82
CA ASP A 269 19.76 -6.29 -8.08
C ASP A 269 19.18 -6.11 -6.66
N THR A 270 18.48 -4.98 -6.41
CA THR A 270 17.93 -4.64 -5.08
C THR A 270 16.44 -4.35 -5.14
N VAL A 271 15.68 -4.94 -4.21
CA VAL A 271 14.29 -4.57 -3.91
C VAL A 271 14.29 -3.80 -2.60
N PHE A 272 13.62 -2.65 -2.54
CA PHE A 272 13.59 -1.81 -1.35
C PHE A 272 12.17 -1.31 -1.08
N ASN A 273 11.86 -1.16 0.21
CA ASN A 273 10.56 -0.64 0.66
C ASN A 273 10.49 0.87 0.44
N PHE A 274 9.33 1.36 0.01
CA PHE A 274 9.08 2.81 -0.04
C PHE A 274 8.75 3.38 1.33
N GLU A 275 8.17 2.58 2.22
CA GLU A 275 7.51 3.06 3.43
C GLU A 275 8.28 2.67 4.69
N GLY A 276 7.95 3.37 5.78
CA GLY A 276 8.46 3.05 7.11
C GLY A 276 7.43 2.39 8.02
N GLY A 277 6.27 2.01 7.49
CA GLY A 277 5.19 1.44 8.28
C GLY A 277 4.28 0.54 7.49
N CYS A 278 3.25 0.06 8.17
CA CYS A 278 2.23 -0.82 7.59
C CYS A 278 0.85 -0.20 7.79
N TYR A 279 -0.01 -0.33 6.77
CA TYR A 279 -1.37 0.21 6.80
C TYR A 279 -2.34 -0.91 6.44
N ALA A 280 -2.74 -1.66 7.45
CA ALA A 280 -3.45 -2.94 7.29
C ALA A 280 -4.94 -2.82 7.58
N LYS A 281 -5.75 -3.62 6.91
CA LYS A 281 -7.17 -3.77 7.24
C LYS A 281 -7.29 -4.54 8.55
N VAL A 282 -8.28 -4.16 9.37
CA VAL A 282 -8.52 -4.83 10.67
C VAL A 282 -9.91 -5.40 10.80
N ILE A 283 -10.73 -5.35 9.75
CA ILE A 283 -12.05 -5.97 9.81
C ILE A 283 -11.88 -7.48 10.07
N ASN A 284 -12.58 -8.00 11.08
CA ASN A 284 -12.52 -9.40 11.51
C ASN A 284 -11.11 -9.86 11.96
N LEU A 285 -10.28 -8.92 12.41
CA LEU A 285 -8.94 -9.22 12.93
C LEU A 285 -9.04 -10.04 14.22
N THR A 286 -8.26 -11.13 14.30
CA THR A 286 -8.06 -11.88 15.54
C THR A 286 -6.58 -12.21 15.70
N GLN A 287 -6.18 -12.42 16.94
CA GLN A 287 -4.80 -12.78 17.26
C GLN A 287 -4.39 -14.11 16.61
N GLU A 288 -5.33 -15.04 16.49
CA GLU A 288 -5.06 -16.37 15.91
C GLU A 288 -4.81 -16.30 14.40
N ARG A 289 -5.52 -15.41 13.72
CA ARG A 289 -5.42 -15.31 12.26
C ARG A 289 -4.21 -14.47 11.81
N GLU A 290 -3.98 -13.35 12.48
CA GLU A 290 -2.90 -12.41 12.09
C GLU A 290 -2.24 -11.84 13.35
N PRO A 291 -1.41 -12.66 14.04
CA PRO A 291 -0.83 -12.27 15.32
C PRO A 291 0.09 -11.05 15.23
N GLU A 292 0.82 -10.89 14.13
CA GLU A 292 1.75 -9.76 13.97
C GLU A 292 0.98 -8.43 13.96
N ILE A 293 -0.10 -8.36 13.17
CA ILE A 293 -0.93 -7.13 13.09
C ILE A 293 -1.62 -6.89 14.43
N PHE A 294 -2.21 -7.95 15.01
CA PHE A 294 -2.95 -7.84 16.28
C PHE A 294 -2.04 -7.29 17.39
N ASN A 295 -0.82 -7.82 17.50
CA ASN A 295 0.13 -7.42 18.54
C ASN A 295 0.80 -6.07 18.27
N ALA A 296 0.76 -5.57 17.04
CA ALA A 296 1.26 -4.24 16.68
C ALA A 296 0.30 -3.12 17.13
N ILE A 297 -0.94 -3.46 17.50
CA ILE A 297 -1.94 -2.47 17.91
C ILE A 297 -1.72 -2.15 19.38
N ARG A 298 -0.83 -1.20 19.62
CA ARG A 298 -0.39 -0.76 20.94
C ARG A 298 -0.06 0.73 20.88
N PHE A 299 0.50 1.29 21.94
CA PHE A 299 0.82 2.74 21.98
C PHE A 299 1.67 3.14 20.78
N GLY A 300 1.28 4.24 20.14
CA GLY A 300 1.93 4.75 18.93
C GLY A 300 1.19 4.37 17.65
N THR A 301 0.40 3.30 17.70
CA THR A 301 -0.42 2.82 16.58
C THR A 301 -1.73 3.60 16.50
N ILE A 302 -2.24 3.75 15.29
CA ILE A 302 -3.57 4.33 15.00
C ILE A 302 -4.49 3.21 14.57
N VAL A 303 -5.74 3.20 15.04
CA VAL A 303 -6.82 2.39 14.48
C VAL A 303 -7.91 3.35 13.97
N GLU A 304 -8.35 3.14 12.73
CA GLU A 304 -9.27 4.04 12.01
C GLU A 304 -10.65 3.43 11.89
N ASN A 305 -11.67 4.23 12.30
CA ASN A 305 -13.09 3.92 12.03
C ASN A 305 -13.59 2.65 12.73
N THR A 306 -12.90 2.22 13.77
CA THR A 306 -13.30 1.08 14.60
C THR A 306 -14.24 1.54 15.70
N ARG A 307 -14.84 0.57 16.41
CA ARG A 307 -15.72 0.85 17.57
C ARG A 307 -15.33 -0.09 18.72
N PHE A 308 -15.62 0.35 19.95
CA PHE A 308 -15.42 -0.46 21.14
C PHE A 308 -16.62 -1.37 21.40
N TYR A 309 -16.39 -2.50 22.07
CA TYR A 309 -17.48 -3.19 22.73
C TYR A 309 -18.07 -2.26 23.77
N GLU A 310 -19.40 -2.28 23.89
CA GLU A 310 -20.13 -1.36 24.78
C GLU A 310 -19.59 -1.42 26.21
N GLY A 311 -19.33 -0.24 26.79
CA GLY A 311 -18.81 -0.11 28.15
C GLY A 311 -17.34 -0.44 28.33
N THR A 312 -16.59 -0.66 27.23
CA THR A 312 -15.17 -1.01 27.29
C THR A 312 -14.31 -0.10 26.41
N ARG A 313 -12.99 -0.32 26.47
CA ARG A 313 -12.00 0.25 25.53
C ARG A 313 -11.41 -0.84 24.62
N THR A 314 -12.02 -2.02 24.62
CA THR A 314 -11.61 -3.12 23.76
C THR A 314 -12.22 -2.93 22.38
N VAL A 315 -11.40 -2.95 21.34
CA VAL A 315 -11.85 -2.75 19.95
C VAL A 315 -12.64 -3.98 19.49
N ASP A 316 -13.83 -3.73 18.95
CA ASP A 316 -14.65 -4.75 18.27
C ASP A 316 -14.30 -4.74 16.78
N TYR A 317 -13.38 -5.59 16.37
CA TYR A 317 -12.93 -5.67 14.98
C TYR A 317 -13.99 -6.25 14.03
N THR A 318 -15.10 -6.80 14.54
CA THR A 318 -16.21 -7.24 13.68
C THR A 318 -17.17 -6.10 13.34
N ASN A 319 -17.05 -4.96 14.03
CA ASN A 319 -17.96 -3.84 13.87
C ASN A 319 -17.65 -3.06 12.60
N SER A 320 -18.57 -3.09 11.65
CA SER A 320 -18.46 -2.37 10.38
C SER A 320 -19.49 -1.23 10.27
N SER A 321 -19.99 -0.74 11.41
CA SER A 321 -21.04 0.31 11.41
C SER A 321 -20.58 1.61 10.75
N VAL A 322 -19.28 1.93 10.81
CA VAL A 322 -18.71 3.09 10.12
C VAL A 322 -18.33 2.71 8.67
N THR A 323 -17.59 1.62 8.52
CA THR A 323 -17.08 1.15 7.21
C THR A 323 -16.56 -0.27 7.35
N GLN A 324 -16.53 -1.02 6.26
CA GLN A 324 -15.80 -2.28 6.19
C GLN A 324 -14.29 -2.05 5.98
N ASN A 325 -13.88 -0.82 5.65
CA ASN A 325 -12.49 -0.45 5.42
C ASN A 325 -11.81 0.07 6.69
N THR A 326 -12.04 -0.60 7.81
CA THR A 326 -11.34 -0.27 9.06
C THR A 326 -9.86 -0.61 8.91
N ARG A 327 -8.99 0.28 9.43
CA ARG A 327 -7.55 0.18 9.21
C ARG A 327 -6.75 0.40 10.50
N THR A 328 -5.50 -0.06 10.47
CA THR A 328 -4.49 0.27 11.48
C THR A 328 -3.23 0.74 10.77
N ALA A 329 -2.54 1.72 11.36
CA ALA A 329 -1.27 2.25 10.85
C ALA A 329 -0.24 2.21 11.96
N TYR A 330 0.89 1.53 11.74
CA TYR A 330 1.95 1.39 12.73
C TYR A 330 3.32 1.40 12.07
N PRO A 331 4.39 1.78 12.80
CA PRO A 331 5.75 1.69 12.26
C PRO A 331 6.12 0.23 11.99
N ILE A 332 6.90 0.00 10.93
CA ILE A 332 7.23 -1.37 10.52
C ILE A 332 7.99 -2.15 11.61
N ASP A 333 8.75 -1.45 12.45
CA ASP A 333 9.52 -2.09 13.54
C ASP A 333 8.63 -2.60 14.69
N TYR A 334 7.31 -2.36 14.62
CA TYR A 334 6.35 -3.03 15.50
C TYR A 334 6.16 -4.51 15.11
N ILE A 335 6.57 -4.90 13.92
CA ILE A 335 6.61 -6.30 13.47
C ILE A 335 7.96 -6.89 13.91
N PRO A 336 7.98 -8.03 14.61
CA PRO A 336 9.22 -8.55 15.18
C PRO A 336 10.23 -9.07 14.15
N ASN A 337 9.80 -9.49 13.00
CA ASN A 337 10.65 -10.18 12.02
C ASN A 337 10.76 -9.35 10.73
N ILE A 338 11.55 -8.29 10.78
CA ILE A 338 11.74 -7.36 9.65
C ILE A 338 13.20 -7.34 9.19
N MET A 339 13.38 -6.99 7.92
CA MET A 339 14.70 -6.64 7.38
C MET A 339 15.04 -5.20 7.78
N GLN A 340 16.28 -4.99 8.24
CA GLN A 340 16.80 -3.64 8.47
C GLN A 340 18.19 -3.52 7.89
N PRO A 341 18.41 -2.57 6.96
CA PRO A 341 17.38 -1.73 6.31
C PRO A 341 16.36 -2.56 5.51
N SER A 342 15.25 -1.92 5.15
CA SER A 342 14.14 -2.60 4.46
C SER A 342 14.46 -2.83 2.98
N ARG A 343 15.40 -3.74 2.73
CA ARG A 343 15.93 -4.08 1.40
C ARG A 343 16.28 -5.55 1.33
N GLY A 344 16.24 -6.10 0.09
CA GLY A 344 16.71 -7.44 -0.20
C GLY A 344 17.30 -7.48 -1.61
N ASP A 345 17.87 -8.62 -1.98
CA ASP A 345 18.40 -8.82 -3.33
C ASP A 345 17.27 -8.91 -4.35
N ALA A 346 17.60 -8.98 -5.63
CA ALA A 346 16.61 -9.21 -6.71
C ALA A 346 15.79 -10.46 -6.39
N PRO A 347 14.48 -10.46 -6.69
CA PRO A 347 13.63 -11.59 -6.33
C PRO A 347 14.08 -12.88 -7.01
N LYS A 348 14.07 -13.96 -6.25
CA LYS A 348 14.19 -15.31 -6.83
C LYS A 348 12.81 -15.78 -7.32
N ASN A 349 11.76 -15.39 -6.61
CA ASN A 349 10.39 -15.76 -6.93
C ASN A 349 9.46 -14.56 -6.87
N ILE A 350 8.53 -14.48 -7.82
CA ILE A 350 7.43 -13.51 -7.85
C ILE A 350 6.13 -14.31 -7.83
N PHE A 351 5.20 -13.94 -6.97
CA PHE A 351 3.87 -14.54 -6.86
C PHE A 351 2.82 -13.52 -7.26
N PHE A 352 2.00 -13.89 -8.25
CA PHE A 352 0.78 -13.16 -8.60
C PHE A 352 -0.38 -13.84 -7.89
N LEU A 353 -1.04 -13.14 -6.97
CA LEU A 353 -2.17 -13.66 -6.20
C LEU A 353 -3.48 -13.24 -6.87
N ALA A 354 -4.33 -14.19 -7.17
CA ALA A 354 -5.65 -13.92 -7.74
C ALA A 354 -6.70 -14.71 -6.95
N THR A 355 -7.81 -14.07 -6.65
CA THR A 355 -8.96 -14.75 -6.06
C THR A 355 -9.91 -15.10 -7.19
N ASP A 356 -9.83 -16.31 -7.70
CA ASP A 356 -10.73 -16.77 -8.77
C ASP A 356 -12.00 -17.30 -8.15
N SER A 357 -13.15 -16.76 -8.54
CA SER A 357 -14.47 -17.20 -8.08
C SER A 357 -15.22 -17.99 -9.14
N PHE A 358 -14.61 -18.23 -10.29
CA PHE A 358 -15.26 -18.90 -11.43
C PHE A 358 -14.78 -20.35 -11.61
N GLY A 359 -13.77 -20.75 -10.85
CA GLY A 359 -13.24 -22.12 -10.90
C GLY A 359 -12.43 -22.40 -12.15
N VAL A 360 -11.82 -21.37 -12.75
CA VAL A 360 -11.09 -21.53 -14.02
C VAL A 360 -9.56 -21.53 -13.83
N LEU A 361 -9.06 -20.93 -12.74
CA LEU A 361 -7.61 -20.89 -12.50
C LEU A 361 -7.18 -22.09 -11.64
N PRO A 362 -6.09 -22.77 -12.01
CA PRO A 362 -5.54 -23.83 -11.16
C PRO A 362 -4.99 -23.23 -9.84
N PRO A 363 -4.82 -24.06 -8.81
CA PRO A 363 -4.29 -23.59 -7.54
C PRO A 363 -2.91 -22.91 -7.65
N ILE A 364 -2.03 -23.45 -8.50
CA ILE A 364 -0.71 -22.87 -8.75
C ILE A 364 -0.30 -23.12 -10.20
N SER A 365 0.32 -22.12 -10.82
CA SER A 365 0.87 -22.22 -12.17
C SER A 365 2.21 -21.51 -12.24
N LYS A 366 3.14 -22.05 -13.02
CA LYS A 366 4.39 -21.38 -13.38
C LYS A 366 4.16 -20.61 -14.67
N LEU A 367 4.61 -19.36 -14.71
CA LEU A 367 4.38 -18.47 -15.87
C LEU A 367 5.68 -18.21 -16.63
N THR A 368 5.60 -18.15 -17.96
CA THR A 368 6.65 -17.59 -18.80
C THR A 368 6.69 -16.07 -18.62
N THR A 369 7.76 -15.41 -19.08
CA THR A 369 7.86 -13.94 -19.00
C THR A 369 6.68 -13.27 -19.70
N GLY A 370 6.30 -13.76 -20.88
CA GLY A 370 5.15 -13.18 -21.62
C GLY A 370 3.84 -13.35 -20.87
N GLN A 371 3.61 -14.52 -20.29
CA GLN A 371 2.42 -14.76 -19.45
C GLN A 371 2.43 -13.87 -18.20
N ALA A 372 3.60 -13.70 -17.59
CA ALA A 372 3.77 -12.82 -16.43
C ALA A 372 3.42 -11.38 -16.78
N MET A 373 3.93 -10.87 -17.91
CA MET A 373 3.62 -9.50 -18.36
C MET A 373 2.12 -9.34 -18.64
N TYR A 374 1.50 -10.33 -19.26
CA TYR A 374 0.05 -10.30 -19.53
C TYR A 374 -0.76 -10.24 -18.24
N HIS A 375 -0.44 -11.10 -17.26
CA HIS A 375 -1.13 -11.10 -15.97
C HIS A 375 -0.90 -9.83 -15.19
N PHE A 376 0.30 -9.27 -15.27
CA PHE A 376 0.65 -8.02 -14.62
C PHE A 376 -0.19 -6.86 -15.20
N ILE A 377 -0.27 -6.78 -16.54
CA ILE A 377 -1.08 -5.73 -17.19
C ILE A 377 -2.56 -5.91 -16.87
N SER A 378 -3.07 -7.14 -16.86
CA SER A 378 -4.49 -7.37 -16.59
C SER A 378 -4.86 -7.17 -15.13
N GLY A 379 -4.01 -7.62 -14.20
CA GLY A 379 -4.25 -7.51 -12.77
C GLY A 379 -5.58 -8.12 -12.34
N TYR A 380 -5.84 -9.34 -12.79
CA TYR A 380 -7.12 -10.02 -12.58
C TYR A 380 -7.30 -10.47 -11.15
N THR A 381 -8.51 -10.26 -10.63
CA THR A 381 -9.04 -10.96 -9.45
C THR A 381 -10.57 -10.93 -9.52
N ALA A 382 -11.24 -11.66 -8.64
CA ALA A 382 -12.69 -11.53 -8.46
C ALA A 382 -12.98 -10.78 -7.16
N LYS A 383 -13.88 -9.81 -7.22
CA LYS A 383 -14.48 -9.19 -6.05
C LYS A 383 -15.53 -10.17 -5.52
N ILE A 384 -15.44 -10.45 -4.24
CA ILE A 384 -16.30 -11.46 -3.58
C ILE A 384 -17.40 -10.74 -2.81
N ALA A 385 -18.58 -11.34 -2.75
CA ALA A 385 -19.70 -10.84 -1.95
C ALA A 385 -19.25 -10.61 -0.50
N GLY A 386 -19.59 -9.44 0.05
CA GLY A 386 -19.26 -9.07 1.41
C GLY A 386 -17.86 -8.47 1.61
N THR A 387 -17.05 -8.36 0.54
CA THR A 387 -15.74 -7.69 0.63
C THR A 387 -15.81 -6.21 0.30
N GLU A 388 -16.83 -5.78 -0.43
CA GLU A 388 -17.12 -4.38 -0.75
C GLU A 388 -18.62 -4.15 -0.71
N MET A 389 -19.03 -2.94 -0.35
CA MET A 389 -20.45 -2.56 -0.29
C MET A 389 -21.09 -2.72 -1.67
N GLY A 390 -22.26 -3.34 -1.70
CA GLY A 390 -23.08 -3.50 -2.91
C GLY A 390 -22.76 -4.73 -3.75
N ILE A 391 -21.72 -5.50 -3.41
CA ILE A 391 -21.37 -6.72 -4.16
C ILE A 391 -22.11 -7.90 -3.56
N LYS A 392 -23.08 -8.42 -4.30
CA LYS A 392 -23.90 -9.57 -3.91
C LYS A 392 -23.42 -10.87 -4.54
N GLU A 393 -22.83 -10.81 -5.72
CA GLU A 393 -22.28 -11.96 -6.44
C GLU A 393 -20.86 -11.65 -6.90
N PRO A 394 -20.01 -12.67 -7.05
CA PRO A 394 -18.64 -12.43 -7.51
C PRO A 394 -18.59 -11.77 -8.88
N GLN A 395 -17.68 -10.81 -9.03
CA GLN A 395 -17.47 -10.08 -10.29
C GLN A 395 -15.98 -10.05 -10.63
N ALA A 396 -15.66 -10.33 -11.87
CA ALA A 396 -14.29 -10.19 -12.37
C ALA A 396 -13.87 -8.71 -12.29
N THR A 397 -12.67 -8.49 -11.81
CA THR A 397 -12.07 -7.16 -11.67
C THR A 397 -10.67 -7.17 -12.28
N PHE A 398 -10.35 -6.11 -12.95
CA PHE A 398 -9.04 -5.93 -13.59
C PHE A 398 -8.45 -4.61 -13.13
N SER A 399 -7.23 -4.64 -12.62
CA SER A 399 -6.51 -3.43 -12.20
C SER A 399 -5.07 -3.53 -12.68
N ALA A 400 -4.74 -2.78 -13.71
CA ALA A 400 -3.44 -2.83 -14.37
C ALA A 400 -2.31 -2.75 -13.34
N CYS A 401 -1.34 -3.65 -13.46
CA CYS A 401 -0.16 -3.75 -12.59
C CYS A 401 -0.52 -3.88 -11.10
N PHE A 402 -1.73 -4.38 -10.82
CA PHE A 402 -2.31 -4.52 -9.48
C PHE A 402 -2.43 -3.19 -8.72
N GLY A 403 -2.43 -2.07 -9.45
CA GLY A 403 -2.46 -0.75 -8.83
C GLY A 403 -2.86 0.37 -9.78
N ALA A 404 -3.81 0.11 -10.69
CA ALA A 404 -4.19 1.05 -11.76
C ALA A 404 -4.47 2.46 -11.24
N ALA A 405 -5.12 2.57 -10.08
CA ALA A 405 -5.49 3.87 -9.50
C ALA A 405 -4.28 4.75 -9.15
N PHE A 406 -3.07 4.18 -9.12
CA PHE A 406 -1.85 4.88 -8.67
C PHE A 406 -0.83 5.07 -9.79
N LEU A 407 -1.19 4.78 -11.05
CA LEU A 407 -0.23 4.75 -12.17
C LEU A 407 -0.31 6.04 -13.00
N PRO A 408 0.64 6.99 -12.85
CA PRO A 408 0.68 8.15 -13.74
C PRO A 408 1.15 7.82 -15.16
N LEU A 409 1.90 6.73 -15.35
CA LEU A 409 2.39 6.32 -16.67
C LEU A 409 1.50 5.20 -17.23
N HIS A 410 1.56 5.00 -18.55
CA HIS A 410 0.83 3.92 -19.20
C HIS A 410 1.28 2.57 -18.61
N PRO A 411 0.35 1.63 -18.34
CA PRO A 411 0.70 0.34 -17.72
C PRO A 411 1.79 -0.44 -18.43
N THR A 412 1.91 -0.32 -19.75
CA THR A 412 2.96 -1.00 -20.51
C THR A 412 4.38 -0.59 -20.08
N ARG A 413 4.55 0.65 -19.57
CA ARG A 413 5.84 1.11 -19.08
C ARG A 413 6.32 0.25 -17.90
N TYR A 414 5.41 -0.05 -16.97
CA TYR A 414 5.71 -0.89 -15.82
C TYR A 414 5.91 -2.35 -16.22
N ALA A 415 5.07 -2.86 -17.12
CA ALA A 415 5.16 -4.25 -17.59
C ALA A 415 6.46 -4.51 -18.34
N ASP A 416 6.90 -3.56 -19.17
CA ASP A 416 8.17 -3.67 -19.90
C ASP A 416 9.36 -3.73 -18.94
N LEU A 417 9.36 -2.87 -17.91
CA LEU A 417 10.39 -2.89 -16.88
C LEU A 417 10.41 -4.24 -16.14
N LEU A 418 9.22 -4.74 -15.76
CA LEU A 418 9.11 -6.01 -15.05
C LEU A 418 9.62 -7.17 -15.93
N GLY A 419 9.20 -7.21 -17.20
CA GLY A 419 9.62 -8.26 -18.14
C GLY A 419 11.14 -8.30 -18.33
N LYS A 420 11.76 -7.12 -18.48
CA LYS A 420 13.21 -7.01 -18.62
C LYS A 420 13.92 -7.55 -17.37
N LYS A 421 13.41 -7.20 -16.18
CA LYS A 421 14.01 -7.63 -14.91
C LYS A 421 13.83 -9.13 -14.67
N ILE A 422 12.67 -9.68 -15.02
CA ILE A 422 12.41 -11.13 -14.93
C ILE A 422 13.46 -11.90 -15.78
N ASN A 423 13.67 -11.44 -17.00
CA ASN A 423 14.64 -12.09 -17.90
C ASN A 423 16.08 -11.88 -17.42
N GLN A 424 16.45 -10.68 -17.00
CA GLN A 424 17.79 -10.35 -16.55
C GLN A 424 18.21 -11.18 -15.33
N HIS A 425 17.30 -11.37 -14.37
CA HIS A 425 17.58 -12.06 -13.11
C HIS A 425 17.07 -13.50 -13.10
N GLN A 426 16.46 -13.96 -14.21
CA GLN A 426 15.92 -15.33 -14.36
C GLN A 426 14.96 -15.66 -13.21
N VAL A 427 14.03 -14.74 -12.93
CA VAL A 427 13.09 -14.86 -11.83
C VAL A 427 12.01 -15.89 -12.17
N ASN A 428 11.68 -16.75 -11.23
CA ASN A 428 10.54 -17.66 -11.35
C ASN A 428 9.27 -16.89 -11.01
N VAL A 429 8.27 -16.98 -11.89
CA VAL A 429 6.99 -16.27 -11.69
C VAL A 429 5.87 -17.30 -11.58
N TRP A 430 5.04 -17.12 -10.56
CA TRP A 430 3.98 -18.05 -10.19
C TRP A 430 2.65 -17.32 -10.09
N LEU A 431 1.58 -17.95 -10.58
CA LEU A 431 0.20 -17.51 -10.37
C LEU A 431 -0.41 -18.41 -9.31
N ILE A 432 -0.90 -17.81 -8.24
CA ILE A 432 -1.49 -18.52 -7.10
C ILE A 432 -2.96 -18.14 -7.00
N ASN A 433 -3.84 -19.13 -7.09
CA ASN A 433 -5.27 -18.94 -6.88
C ASN A 433 -5.59 -19.04 -5.39
N THR A 434 -6.07 -17.96 -4.79
CA THR A 434 -6.50 -17.93 -3.38
C THR A 434 -8.03 -17.97 -3.25
N GLY A 435 -8.73 -18.19 -4.37
CA GLY A 435 -10.19 -18.23 -4.48
C GLY A 435 -10.77 -19.63 -4.41
N TRP A 436 -11.57 -19.98 -5.40
CA TRP A 436 -12.31 -21.25 -5.43
C TRP A 436 -11.59 -22.30 -6.26
N THR A 437 -11.80 -23.54 -5.90
CA THR A 437 -11.27 -24.72 -6.60
C THR A 437 -12.33 -25.82 -6.61
N GLY A 438 -12.28 -26.70 -7.63
CA GLY A 438 -13.27 -27.76 -7.81
C GLY A 438 -14.61 -27.27 -8.34
N GLY A 439 -14.66 -26.06 -8.85
CA GLY A 439 -15.85 -25.36 -9.33
C GLY A 439 -15.84 -23.91 -8.90
N GLY A 440 -16.77 -23.12 -9.41
CA GLY A 440 -16.87 -21.70 -9.06
C GLY A 440 -17.61 -21.49 -7.74
N TYR A 441 -17.88 -20.22 -7.45
CA TYR A 441 -18.67 -19.81 -6.28
C TYR A 441 -20.04 -20.50 -6.31
N GLY A 442 -20.38 -21.15 -5.22
CA GLY A 442 -21.64 -21.88 -5.09
C GLY A 442 -21.58 -23.36 -5.49
N GLU A 443 -20.49 -23.78 -6.16
CA GLU A 443 -20.26 -25.17 -6.57
C GLU A 443 -18.99 -25.74 -5.93
N GLY A 444 -17.89 -25.01 -6.05
CA GLY A 444 -16.59 -25.38 -5.48
C GLY A 444 -16.41 -24.89 -4.05
N GLU A 445 -15.22 -25.12 -3.52
CA GLU A 445 -14.85 -24.66 -2.18
C GLU A 445 -13.77 -23.58 -2.24
N ARG A 446 -13.82 -22.63 -1.32
CA ARG A 446 -12.75 -21.63 -1.22
C ARG A 446 -11.47 -22.28 -0.69
N MET A 447 -10.36 -21.97 -1.36
CA MET A 447 -9.02 -22.47 -0.99
C MET A 447 -8.70 -22.08 0.46
N LYS A 448 -8.36 -23.06 1.28
CA LYS A 448 -7.95 -22.80 2.67
C LYS A 448 -6.57 -22.13 2.68
N LEU A 449 -6.39 -21.15 3.54
CA LEU A 449 -5.12 -20.41 3.67
C LEU A 449 -3.93 -21.36 3.89
N ALA A 450 -4.13 -22.44 4.65
CA ALA A 450 -3.08 -23.42 4.90
C ALA A 450 -2.55 -24.04 3.60
N TYR A 451 -3.43 -24.29 2.63
CA TYR A 451 -3.02 -24.88 1.35
C TYR A 451 -2.24 -23.90 0.51
N THR A 452 -2.68 -22.63 0.49
CA THR A 452 -1.97 -21.58 -0.22
C THR A 452 -0.56 -21.39 0.37
N ARG A 453 -0.46 -21.36 1.70
CA ARG A 453 0.84 -21.27 2.38
C ARG A 453 1.74 -22.45 2.06
N ALA A 454 1.19 -23.66 2.01
CA ALA A 454 1.96 -24.87 1.69
C ALA A 454 2.53 -24.80 0.25
N MET A 455 1.71 -24.33 -0.71
CA MET A 455 2.16 -24.18 -2.10
C MET A 455 3.30 -23.14 -2.19
N ILE A 456 3.15 -22.00 -1.55
CA ILE A 456 4.17 -20.94 -1.53
C ILE A 456 5.45 -21.48 -0.86
N THR A 457 5.32 -22.18 0.25
CA THR A 457 6.47 -22.77 0.95
C THR A 457 7.21 -23.76 0.06
N ALA A 458 6.47 -24.59 -0.68
CA ALA A 458 7.07 -25.56 -1.62
C ALA A 458 7.88 -24.86 -2.72
N VAL A 459 7.35 -23.75 -3.28
CA VAL A 459 8.08 -22.92 -4.23
C VAL A 459 9.36 -22.38 -3.59
N LEU A 460 9.24 -21.77 -2.40
CA LEU A 460 10.35 -21.10 -1.73
C LEU A 460 11.48 -22.08 -1.34
N LYS A 461 11.14 -23.35 -1.07
CA LYS A 461 12.10 -24.40 -0.78
C LYS A 461 12.71 -25.04 -2.03
N GLY A 462 12.16 -24.75 -3.22
CA GLY A 462 12.60 -25.36 -4.46
C GLY A 462 11.99 -26.73 -4.73
N ASP A 463 11.02 -27.16 -3.92
CA ASP A 463 10.40 -28.50 -4.05
C ASP A 463 9.71 -28.69 -5.41
N LEU A 464 9.30 -27.59 -6.06
CA LEU A 464 8.62 -27.64 -7.34
C LEU A 464 9.60 -27.59 -8.54
N GLU A 465 10.91 -27.54 -8.32
CA GLU A 465 11.89 -27.56 -9.42
C GLU A 465 12.03 -28.94 -10.06
N ALA A 466 11.78 -30.00 -9.30
CA ALA A 466 11.99 -31.39 -9.72
C ALA A 466 10.68 -32.16 -10.03
N VAL A 467 9.54 -31.47 -10.12
CA VAL A 467 8.28 -32.14 -10.43
C VAL A 467 7.97 -32.03 -11.93
N ASN A 468 7.13 -32.93 -12.43
CA ASN A 468 6.63 -32.84 -13.81
C ASN A 468 5.55 -31.76 -13.90
N TYR A 469 5.46 -31.15 -15.08
CA TYR A 469 4.48 -30.10 -15.36
C TYR A 469 3.60 -30.53 -16.54
N VAL A 470 2.32 -30.17 -16.44
CA VAL A 470 1.37 -30.31 -17.56
C VAL A 470 0.84 -28.93 -17.92
N LYS A 471 0.49 -28.74 -19.18
CA LYS A 471 -0.04 -27.46 -19.66
C LYS A 471 -1.53 -27.40 -19.44
N HIS A 472 -2.00 -26.27 -18.87
CA HIS A 472 -3.44 -25.99 -18.76
C HIS A 472 -4.04 -25.92 -20.17
N PRO A 473 -5.11 -26.65 -20.46
CA PRO A 473 -5.62 -26.80 -21.84
C PRO A 473 -6.11 -25.49 -22.46
N ILE A 474 -6.54 -24.53 -21.66
CA ILE A 474 -7.07 -23.25 -22.17
C ILE A 474 -6.01 -22.16 -22.12
N PHE A 475 -5.33 -21.99 -20.98
CA PHE A 475 -4.42 -20.86 -20.77
C PHE A 475 -2.97 -21.16 -21.12
N GLY A 476 -2.62 -22.45 -21.29
CA GLY A 476 -1.26 -22.86 -21.57
C GLY A 476 -0.27 -22.70 -20.42
N PHE A 477 -0.75 -22.43 -19.22
CA PHE A 477 0.11 -22.32 -18.03
C PHE A 477 0.70 -23.67 -17.68
N GLU A 478 1.92 -23.70 -17.18
CA GLU A 478 2.53 -24.90 -16.65
C GLU A 478 2.06 -25.14 -15.20
N MET A 479 1.39 -26.28 -15.00
CA MET A 479 0.87 -26.67 -13.68
C MET A 479 1.66 -27.88 -13.19
N PRO A 480 2.07 -27.93 -11.90
CA PRO A 480 2.69 -29.17 -11.38
C PRO A 480 1.70 -30.32 -11.51
N GLU A 481 2.14 -31.46 -12.07
CA GLU A 481 1.30 -32.65 -12.28
C GLU A 481 0.91 -33.31 -10.94
N THR A 482 1.87 -33.41 -10.04
CA THR A 482 1.66 -33.97 -8.70
C THR A 482 2.65 -33.35 -7.72
N UNK A 483 2.35 -33.21 -6.74
CA UNK A 483 3.11 -32.85 -5.87
C UNK A 483 3.56 -33.90 -5.12
N UNK A 484 3.96 -34.36 -5.58
CA UNK A 484 4.36 -35.48 -5.04
C UNK A 484 4.86 -35.36 -3.67
N ASN A 485 5.44 -35.69 -3.23
CA ASN A 485 6.05 -35.77 -1.93
C ASN A 485 6.52 -34.40 -1.39
N LEU A 486 5.56 -33.57 -1.03
CA LEU A 486 5.89 -32.42 -0.15
C LEU A 486 6.17 -32.97 1.24
N SER A 487 7.41 -33.38 1.49
CA SER A 487 7.84 -33.94 2.77
C SER A 487 7.65 -32.90 3.88
N GLY A 488 6.77 -33.20 4.81
CA GLY A 488 6.47 -32.35 5.96
C GLY A 488 5.06 -31.77 5.99
N CYS A 489 4.25 -31.98 4.96
CA CYS A 489 2.87 -31.53 4.96
C CYS A 489 1.94 -32.71 4.71
N ALA A 490 1.54 -33.39 5.77
CA ALA A 490 0.67 -34.55 5.69
C ALA A 490 -0.76 -34.23 5.19
N VAL A 491 -1.07 -32.96 4.94
CA VAL A 491 -2.43 -32.51 4.61
C VAL A 491 -2.54 -32.03 3.15
N GLY A 492 -1.40 -31.78 2.49
CA GLY A 492 -1.41 -31.09 1.19
C GLY A 492 -1.61 -31.96 -0.03
N LEU A 493 -1.28 -33.24 0.05
CA LEU A 493 -1.14 -34.06 -1.16
C LEU A 493 -2.46 -34.57 -1.77
N THR A 494 -3.45 -34.77 -0.96
CA THR A 494 -4.74 -35.32 -1.40
C THR A 494 -5.53 -34.29 -2.24
N ILE A 495 -5.16 -33.03 -2.15
CA ILE A 495 -5.96 -31.93 -2.70
C ILE A 495 -5.76 -31.78 -4.20
N PHE A 496 -4.55 -31.99 -4.73
CA PHE A 496 -4.29 -31.86 -6.16
C PHE A 496 -5.08 -32.90 -6.98
N PHE A 497 -5.27 -34.07 -6.41
CA PHE A 497 -6.01 -35.16 -7.09
C PHE A 497 -7.53 -34.99 -7.04
N LEU A 498 -8.06 -34.34 -6.02
CA LEU A 498 -9.51 -34.23 -5.85
C LEU A 498 -10.14 -33.11 -6.68
N PHE A 499 -9.33 -32.13 -7.11
CA PHE A 499 -9.87 -30.90 -7.70
C PHE A 499 -9.57 -30.70 -9.20
N PHE A 500 -8.74 -31.56 -9.80
CA PHE A 500 -8.48 -31.48 -11.23
C PHE A 500 -8.68 -32.84 -11.87
N ASN A 501 -9.94 -33.13 -12.18
CA ASN A 501 -10.26 -34.28 -13.06
C ASN A 501 -10.56 -33.71 -14.44
N PRO A 502 -9.62 -33.80 -15.41
CA PRO A 502 -9.86 -33.27 -16.74
C PRO A 502 -10.97 -34.01 -17.52
N GLN A 503 -11.56 -35.06 -16.90
CA GLN A 503 -12.60 -35.87 -17.55
C GLN A 503 -14.02 -35.57 -17.06
N SER A 504 -14.24 -34.59 -16.20
CA SER A 504 -15.63 -34.21 -15.90
C SER A 504 -16.20 -33.48 -17.14
N PRO A 505 -17.31 -33.94 -17.70
CA PRO A 505 -17.86 -33.29 -18.89
C PRO A 505 -18.38 -31.91 -18.53
N GLN A 506 -17.80 -30.89 -19.17
CA GLN A 506 -18.36 -29.54 -19.13
C GLN A 506 -19.77 -29.62 -19.73
N LYS A 507 -20.79 -29.45 -18.92
CA LYS A 507 -22.13 -29.25 -19.46
C LYS A 507 -22.12 -27.87 -20.15
N SER A 508 -22.21 -27.90 -21.44
CA SER A 508 -22.35 -26.72 -22.26
C SER A 508 -23.67 -25.99 -21.88
N ARG A 509 -23.55 -24.76 -21.44
CA ARG A 509 -24.62 -23.76 -21.48
C ARG A 509 -24.06 -22.46 -21.99
#